data_08a4d096c6f20937c8350bfad731c17e
#
_entry.id   08a4d096c6f20937c8350bfad731c17e
#
_cell.length_a   1.000
_cell.length_b   1.000
_cell.length_c   1.000
_cell.angle_alpha   90.00
_cell.angle_beta   90.00
_cell.angle_gamma   90.00
#
_symmetry.space_group_name_H-M   'P 1'
#
loop_
_entity.id
_entity.type
_entity.pdbx_description
1 polymer ?
#
loop_
_entity_poly.entity_id
_entity_poly.type
_entity_poly.pdbx_seq_one_letter_code
_entity_poly.pdbx_strand_id
1 'polypeptide(L)'
;MKNLLKRLSVKKFHQLLLCGKLSCRELTEYYLKRIDAYDRKGPCLNALILLNQQALQEADAIDDEIKKTGKLTGKLCGVPVILKDNVNTWDMETTAGSESLRGFTPDEDAFITKKLRAAGAIILAKSNLHEFAIWGETISSMLGQTLNPYDLTRTPGGSSG
;
A
#
# COMPACT_ATOMS: atom_id res chain seq x y z
N MET A 1 -9.31 18.51 7.84
CA MET A 1 -9.10 17.33 6.97
C MET A 1 -7.78 16.60 7.25
N LYS A 2 -6.60 17.21 7.14
CA LYS A 2 -5.29 16.51 7.35
C LYS A 2 -5.16 15.75 8.69
N ASN A 3 -5.67 16.29 9.82
CA ASN A 3 -5.61 15.60 11.11
C ASN A 3 -6.58 14.41 11.24
N LEU A 4 -7.70 14.44 10.53
CA LEU A 4 -8.66 13.35 10.49
C LEU A 4 -8.06 12.12 9.75
N LEU A 5 -7.39 12.35 8.62
CA LEU A 5 -6.82 11.30 7.79
C LEU A 5 -5.65 10.55 8.45
N LYS A 6 -4.94 11.20 9.40
CA LYS A 6 -3.82 10.57 10.14
C LYS A 6 -4.25 9.43 11.08
N ARG A 7 -5.52 9.42 11.53
CA ARG A 7 -6.06 8.44 12.49
C ARG A 7 -7.41 7.88 12.02
N LEU A 8 -7.57 7.76 10.72
CA LEU A 8 -8.80 7.29 10.12
C LEU A 8 -8.94 5.78 10.28
N SER A 9 -9.96 5.32 11.02
CA SER A 9 -10.31 3.90 11.04
C SER A 9 -11.12 3.53 9.80
N VAL A 10 -11.09 2.25 9.41
CA VAL A 10 -11.89 1.72 8.29
C VAL A 10 -13.37 2.06 8.46
N LYS A 11 -13.92 1.83 9.66
CA LYS A 11 -15.31 2.19 9.98
C LYS A 11 -15.62 3.67 9.73
N LYS A 12 -14.72 4.56 10.18
CA LYS A 12 -14.91 6.01 9.99
C LYS A 12 -14.76 6.41 8.53
N PHE A 13 -13.81 5.81 7.82
CA PHE A 13 -13.66 6.01 6.38
C PHE A 13 -14.95 5.66 5.64
N HIS A 14 -15.50 4.47 5.85
CA HIS A 14 -16.74 4.02 5.21
C HIS A 14 -17.93 4.94 5.52
N GLN A 15 -18.03 5.46 6.75
CA GLN A 15 -19.07 6.46 7.08
C GLN A 15 -18.91 7.74 6.24
N LEU A 16 -17.68 8.25 6.11
CA LEU A 16 -17.42 9.45 5.32
C LEU A 16 -17.64 9.23 3.83
N LEU A 17 -17.28 8.06 3.32
CA LEU A 17 -17.46 7.64 1.94
C LEU A 17 -18.96 7.57 1.57
N LEU A 18 -19.77 6.90 2.38
CA LEU A 18 -21.23 6.80 2.16
C LEU A 18 -21.95 8.15 2.30
N CYS A 19 -21.41 9.08 3.11
CA CYS A 19 -21.94 10.45 3.24
C CYS A 19 -21.41 11.42 2.17
N GLY A 20 -20.58 10.97 1.23
CA GLY A 20 -19.94 11.80 0.20
C GLY A 20 -19.00 12.88 0.74
N LYS A 21 -18.47 12.72 1.99
CA LYS A 21 -17.53 13.65 2.62
C LYS A 21 -16.07 13.34 2.37
N LEU A 22 -15.78 12.16 1.84
CA LEU A 22 -14.46 11.68 1.45
C LEU A 22 -14.65 10.62 0.38
N SER A 23 -13.83 10.63 -0.69
CA SER A 23 -13.81 9.60 -1.72
C SER A 23 -12.64 8.64 -1.54
N CYS A 24 -12.71 7.48 -2.21
CA CYS A 24 -11.59 6.55 -2.32
C CYS A 24 -10.39 7.22 -3.01
N ARG A 25 -10.66 7.99 -4.06
CA ARG A 25 -9.64 8.75 -4.79
C ARG A 25 -8.92 9.74 -3.88
N GLU A 26 -9.65 10.58 -3.14
CA GLU A 26 -9.05 11.57 -2.23
C GLU A 26 -8.18 10.90 -1.15
N LEU A 27 -8.62 9.76 -0.59
CA LEU A 27 -7.84 9.01 0.38
C LEU A 27 -6.57 8.43 -0.24
N THR A 28 -6.67 7.83 -1.44
CA THR A 28 -5.53 7.26 -2.18
C THR A 28 -4.51 8.35 -2.52
N GLU A 29 -4.96 9.50 -3.07
CA GLU A 29 -4.09 10.64 -3.34
C GLU A 29 -3.40 11.18 -2.08
N TYR A 30 -4.10 11.22 -0.96
CA TYR A 30 -3.51 11.64 0.31
C TYR A 30 -2.32 10.75 0.69
N TYR A 31 -2.48 9.42 0.59
CA TYR A 31 -1.38 8.51 0.91
C TYR A 31 -0.26 8.55 -0.12
N LEU A 32 -0.55 8.66 -1.42
CA LEU A 32 0.48 8.83 -2.45
C LEU A 32 1.32 10.11 -2.22
N LYS A 33 0.67 11.23 -1.86
CA LYS A 33 1.38 12.48 -1.49
C LYS A 33 2.24 12.30 -0.23
N ARG A 34 1.80 11.50 0.74
CA ARG A 34 2.61 11.18 1.92
C ARG A 34 3.82 10.31 1.57
N ILE A 35 3.62 9.32 0.72
CA ILE A 35 4.71 8.46 0.23
C ILE A 35 5.77 9.33 -0.50
N ASP A 36 5.36 10.19 -1.41
CA ASP A 36 6.29 11.10 -2.07
C ASP A 36 7.07 11.99 -1.08
N ALA A 37 6.38 12.54 -0.07
CA ALA A 37 6.97 13.47 0.88
C ALA A 37 7.91 12.84 1.91
N TYR A 38 7.70 11.57 2.29
CA TYR A 38 8.43 10.94 3.41
C TYR A 38 9.22 9.71 3.00
N ASP A 39 8.77 8.97 1.99
CA ASP A 39 9.44 7.75 1.54
C ASP A 39 10.43 8.03 0.40
N ARG A 40 10.02 8.88 -0.58
CA ARG A 40 10.84 9.21 -1.77
C ARG A 40 11.65 10.48 -1.59
N LYS A 41 11.14 11.42 -0.79
CA LYS A 41 11.75 12.72 -0.49
C LYS A 41 11.85 12.90 1.02
N GLY A 42 12.30 14.07 1.47
CA GLY A 42 12.45 14.38 2.89
C GLY A 42 13.36 13.37 3.58
N PRO A 43 12.85 12.61 4.58
CA PRO A 43 13.66 11.63 5.30
C PRO A 43 14.09 10.42 4.46
N CYS A 44 13.50 10.19 3.28
CA CYS A 44 13.79 9.06 2.40
C CYS A 44 13.72 7.71 3.14
N LEU A 45 12.56 7.38 3.67
CA LEU A 45 12.39 6.21 4.55
C LEU A 45 12.70 4.88 3.86
N ASN A 46 12.60 4.82 2.52
CA ASN A 46 12.83 3.59 1.73
C ASN A 46 11.96 2.41 2.19
N ALA A 47 10.71 2.67 2.55
CA ALA A 47 9.79 1.65 3.02
C ALA A 47 9.03 0.94 1.90
N LEU A 48 8.99 1.52 0.69
CA LEU A 48 8.18 1.00 -0.42
C LEU A 48 9.03 0.76 -1.66
N ILE A 49 9.08 -0.49 -2.14
CA ILE A 49 9.78 -0.86 -3.38
C ILE A 49 9.01 -0.36 -4.59
N LEU A 50 7.71 -0.69 -4.66
CA LEU A 50 6.88 -0.43 -5.83
C LEU A 50 5.54 0.18 -5.45
N LEU A 51 5.06 1.12 -6.26
CA LEU A 51 3.72 1.70 -6.16
C LEU A 51 2.82 1.15 -7.28
N ASN A 52 1.57 0.87 -6.95
CA ASN A 52 0.57 0.51 -7.94
C ASN A 52 0.22 1.74 -8.80
N GLN A 53 0.57 1.70 -10.07
CA GLN A 53 0.32 2.78 -11.02
C GLN A 53 -1.19 2.94 -11.35
N GLN A 54 -1.99 1.90 -11.08
CA GLN A 54 -3.43 1.89 -11.33
C GLN A 54 -4.28 2.25 -10.10
N ALA A 55 -3.66 2.47 -8.93
CA ALA A 55 -4.36 2.69 -7.66
C ALA A 55 -5.41 3.82 -7.72
N LEU A 56 -5.15 4.89 -8.46
CA LEU A 56 -6.11 5.99 -8.64
C LEU A 56 -7.29 5.60 -9.55
N GLN A 57 -7.04 4.79 -10.58
CA GLN A 57 -8.10 4.30 -11.47
C GLN A 57 -8.99 3.30 -10.73
N GLU A 58 -8.40 2.43 -9.91
CA GLU A 58 -9.15 1.52 -9.03
C GLU A 58 -10.02 2.30 -8.05
N ALA A 59 -9.48 3.37 -7.46
CA ALA A 59 -10.22 4.24 -6.55
C ALA A 59 -11.40 4.91 -7.23
N ASP A 60 -11.21 5.45 -8.45
CA ASP A 60 -12.28 6.05 -9.25
C ASP A 60 -13.40 5.04 -9.56
N ALA A 61 -13.03 3.83 -9.96
CA ALA A 61 -14.01 2.77 -10.26
C ALA A 61 -14.88 2.42 -9.03
N ILE A 62 -14.26 2.36 -7.83
CA ILE A 62 -14.98 2.11 -6.58
C ILE A 62 -15.91 3.29 -6.25
N ASP A 63 -15.43 4.53 -6.38
CA ASP A 63 -16.23 5.72 -6.13
C ASP A 63 -17.45 5.78 -7.07
N ASP A 64 -17.29 5.43 -8.34
CA ASP A 64 -18.37 5.40 -9.31
C ASP A 64 -19.38 4.27 -9.01
N GLU A 65 -18.92 3.12 -8.57
CA GLU A 65 -19.83 2.04 -8.16
C GLU A 65 -20.65 2.42 -6.92
N ILE A 66 -20.01 3.09 -5.94
CA ILE A 66 -20.73 3.59 -4.76
C ILE A 66 -21.74 4.67 -5.13
N LYS A 67 -21.43 5.59 -6.05
CA LYS A 67 -22.39 6.60 -6.55
C LYS A 67 -23.60 5.95 -7.20
N LYS A 68 -23.41 4.84 -7.96
CA LYS A 68 -24.48 4.11 -8.64
C LYS A 68 -25.35 3.31 -7.68
N THR A 69 -24.75 2.64 -6.72
CA THR A 69 -25.42 1.64 -5.87
C THR A 69 -25.80 2.14 -4.48
N GLY A 70 -25.14 3.18 -3.98
CA GLY A 70 -25.22 3.64 -2.59
C GLY A 70 -24.66 2.63 -1.58
N LYS A 71 -23.89 1.62 -2.02
CA LYS A 71 -23.44 0.50 -1.17
C LYS A 71 -21.94 0.29 -1.26
N LEU A 72 -21.34 -0.17 -0.16
CA LEU A 72 -19.96 -0.64 -0.14
C LEU A 72 -19.89 -2.03 -0.79
N THR A 73 -18.87 -2.25 -1.61
CA THR A 73 -18.64 -3.53 -2.31
C THR A 73 -18.01 -4.60 -1.41
N GLY A 74 -17.51 -4.23 -0.22
CA GLY A 74 -16.90 -5.18 0.71
C GLY A 74 -16.44 -4.53 2.01
N LYS A 75 -15.93 -5.35 2.92
CA LYS A 75 -15.50 -4.90 4.27
C LYS A 75 -14.28 -3.96 4.24
N LEU A 76 -13.52 -3.97 3.16
CA LEU A 76 -12.35 -3.11 2.93
C LEU A 76 -12.55 -2.19 1.72
N CYS A 77 -13.80 -1.93 1.32
CA CYS A 77 -14.14 -1.11 0.16
C CYS A 77 -13.36 0.21 0.13
N GLY A 78 -12.50 0.39 -0.89
CA GLY A 78 -11.68 1.57 -1.09
C GLY A 78 -10.55 1.79 -0.07
N VAL A 79 -10.25 0.81 0.78
CA VAL A 79 -9.17 0.92 1.78
C VAL A 79 -7.84 0.64 1.12
N PRO A 80 -6.88 1.60 1.12
CA PRO A 80 -5.53 1.37 0.61
C PRO A 80 -4.76 0.41 1.52
N VAL A 81 -4.17 -0.63 0.92
CA VAL A 81 -3.38 -1.66 1.62
C VAL A 81 -2.01 -1.77 0.98
N ILE A 82 -0.98 -1.93 1.81
CA ILE A 82 0.38 -2.22 1.38
C ILE A 82 0.66 -3.70 1.64
N LEU A 83 1.20 -4.40 0.65
CA LEU A 83 1.63 -5.78 0.77
C LEU A 83 3.16 -5.85 0.85
N LYS A 84 3.67 -6.77 1.65
CA LYS A 84 5.09 -7.09 1.66
C LYS A 84 5.51 -7.62 0.28
N ASP A 85 6.69 -7.25 -0.19
CA ASP A 85 7.11 -7.57 -1.57
C ASP A 85 7.47 -9.05 -1.82
N ASN A 86 7.19 -9.92 -0.87
CA ASN A 86 7.17 -11.37 -1.08
C ASN A 86 5.76 -11.97 -1.19
N VAL A 87 4.73 -11.12 -1.25
CA VAL A 87 3.32 -11.53 -1.46
C VAL A 87 2.96 -11.31 -2.92
N ASN A 88 2.61 -12.38 -3.63
CA ASN A 88 2.30 -12.34 -5.05
C ASN A 88 1.12 -11.41 -5.37
N THR A 89 1.31 -10.61 -6.42
CA THR A 89 0.29 -9.81 -7.09
C THR A 89 0.45 -9.98 -8.60
N TRP A 90 -0.63 -10.30 -9.29
CA TRP A 90 -0.60 -10.56 -10.74
C TRP A 90 -0.27 -9.32 -11.59
N ASP A 91 -0.44 -8.14 -11.03
CA ASP A 91 -0.35 -6.83 -11.69
C ASP A 91 0.88 -6.01 -11.29
N MET A 92 1.70 -6.52 -10.38
CA MET A 92 2.94 -5.86 -9.93
C MET A 92 4.05 -6.87 -9.71
N GLU A 93 5.28 -6.43 -9.89
CA GLU A 93 6.46 -7.25 -9.58
C GLU A 93 6.45 -7.75 -8.13
N THR A 94 7.01 -8.93 -7.91
CA THR A 94 7.20 -9.54 -6.60
C THR A 94 8.64 -10.03 -6.51
N THR A 95 9.49 -9.23 -5.87
CA THR A 95 10.93 -9.44 -5.93
C THR A 95 11.52 -10.06 -4.66
N ALA A 96 10.72 -10.20 -3.59
CA ALA A 96 11.22 -10.58 -2.27
C ALA A 96 12.38 -9.67 -1.78
N GLY A 97 12.43 -8.42 -2.26
CA GLY A 97 13.49 -7.46 -1.99
C GLY A 97 14.79 -7.72 -2.76
N SER A 98 14.83 -8.67 -3.68
CA SER A 98 16.05 -9.08 -4.39
C SER A 98 16.09 -8.60 -5.83
N GLU A 99 17.21 -7.98 -6.22
CA GLU A 99 17.50 -7.62 -7.61
C GLU A 99 17.48 -8.84 -8.55
N SER A 100 17.75 -10.04 -8.04
CA SER A 100 17.72 -11.26 -8.84
C SER A 100 16.31 -11.62 -9.37
N LEU A 101 15.27 -11.07 -8.76
CA LEU A 101 13.86 -11.25 -9.16
C LEU A 101 13.24 -9.98 -9.76
N ARG A 102 14.06 -8.96 -10.07
CA ARG A 102 13.58 -7.76 -10.76
C ARG A 102 12.91 -8.14 -12.09
N GLY A 103 11.75 -7.56 -12.36
CA GLY A 103 10.95 -7.86 -13.55
C GLY A 103 10.06 -9.10 -13.42
N PHE A 104 10.15 -9.85 -12.32
CA PHE A 104 9.27 -11.01 -12.12
C PHE A 104 7.89 -10.57 -11.63
N THR A 105 6.89 -10.74 -12.48
CA THR A 105 5.47 -10.56 -12.14
C THR A 105 4.81 -11.94 -12.12
N PRO A 106 4.21 -12.33 -10.98
CA PRO A 106 3.50 -13.61 -10.88
C PRO A 106 2.26 -13.67 -11.79
N ASP A 107 1.92 -14.87 -12.28
CA ASP A 107 0.72 -15.07 -13.12
C ASP A 107 -0.59 -14.92 -12.34
N GLU A 108 -0.53 -15.03 -11.01
CA GLU A 108 -1.71 -14.92 -10.14
C GLU A 108 -1.41 -14.28 -8.77
N ASP A 109 -2.45 -13.73 -8.18
CA ASP A 109 -2.43 -13.23 -6.80
C ASP A 109 -2.22 -14.36 -5.79
N ALA A 110 -1.47 -14.10 -4.73
CA ALA A 110 -1.46 -14.94 -3.54
C ALA A 110 -2.88 -15.02 -2.92
N PHE A 111 -3.14 -16.09 -2.17
CA PHE A 111 -4.44 -16.28 -1.51
C PHE A 111 -4.88 -15.06 -0.69
N ILE A 112 -3.97 -14.46 0.09
CA ILE A 112 -4.27 -13.26 0.87
C ILE A 112 -4.60 -12.06 -0.02
N THR A 113 -3.90 -11.88 -1.13
CA THR A 113 -4.16 -10.80 -2.10
C THR A 113 -5.55 -10.95 -2.71
N LYS A 114 -5.91 -12.17 -3.15
CA LYS A 114 -7.26 -12.49 -3.65
C LYS A 114 -8.34 -12.11 -2.63
N LYS A 115 -8.12 -12.44 -1.35
CA LYS A 115 -9.06 -12.11 -0.25
C LYS A 115 -9.18 -10.61 0.00
N LEU A 116 -8.08 -9.87 -0.04
CA LEU A 116 -8.08 -8.42 0.15
C LEU A 116 -8.81 -7.72 -1.00
N ARG A 117 -8.52 -8.09 -2.26
CA ARG A 117 -9.22 -7.54 -3.43
C ARG A 117 -10.73 -7.89 -3.39
N ALA A 118 -11.07 -9.13 -3.07
CA ALA A 118 -12.48 -9.54 -2.93
C ALA A 118 -13.22 -8.79 -1.80
N ALA A 119 -12.50 -8.30 -0.79
CA ALA A 119 -13.04 -7.44 0.25
C ALA A 119 -13.14 -5.95 -0.18
N GLY A 120 -12.67 -5.61 -1.39
CA GLY A 120 -12.72 -4.25 -1.96
C GLY A 120 -11.51 -3.38 -1.63
N ALA A 121 -10.41 -3.95 -1.12
CA ALA A 121 -9.18 -3.20 -0.85
C ALA A 121 -8.47 -2.78 -2.14
N ILE A 122 -7.83 -1.62 -2.12
CA ILE A 122 -6.91 -1.15 -3.16
C ILE A 122 -5.50 -1.55 -2.75
N ILE A 123 -4.81 -2.36 -3.54
CA ILE A 123 -3.40 -2.67 -3.28
C ILE A 123 -2.56 -1.48 -3.74
N LEU A 124 -2.12 -0.67 -2.79
CA LEU A 124 -1.45 0.61 -3.07
C LEU A 124 0.02 0.46 -3.43
N ALA A 125 0.70 -0.48 -2.79
CA ALA A 125 2.15 -0.61 -2.90
C ALA A 125 2.66 -1.97 -2.44
N LYS A 126 3.94 -2.24 -2.76
CA LYS A 126 4.74 -3.35 -2.23
C LYS A 126 5.79 -2.78 -1.27
N SER A 127 5.78 -3.24 0.00
CA SER A 127 6.74 -2.76 0.98
C SER A 127 8.10 -3.40 0.84
N ASN A 128 9.15 -2.65 1.21
CA ASN A 128 10.48 -3.18 1.39
C ASN A 128 10.50 -4.25 2.49
N LEU A 129 11.50 -5.10 2.42
CA LEU A 129 11.73 -6.17 3.40
C LEU A 129 13.22 -6.47 3.46
N HIS A 130 13.66 -7.15 4.51
CA HIS A 130 14.97 -7.80 4.43
C HIS A 130 14.93 -8.85 3.32
N GLU A 131 15.92 -8.80 2.44
CA GLU A 131 15.99 -9.65 1.23
C GLU A 131 15.68 -11.11 1.56
N PHE A 132 14.75 -11.72 0.79
CA PHE A 132 14.19 -13.06 1.03
C PHE A 132 13.61 -13.27 2.45
N ALA A 133 13.34 -12.20 3.19
CA ALA A 133 12.78 -12.24 4.56
C ALA A 133 13.67 -13.00 5.59
N ILE A 134 14.94 -13.15 5.33
CA ILE A 134 15.86 -13.99 6.13
C ILE A 134 16.38 -13.32 7.41
N TRP A 135 16.21 -11.99 7.59
CA TRP A 135 16.72 -11.25 8.73
C TRP A 135 15.77 -10.15 9.22
N GLY A 136 16.14 -9.46 10.28
CA GLY A 136 15.28 -8.52 11.02
C GLY A 136 15.57 -7.03 10.85
N GLU A 137 16.31 -6.59 9.84
CA GLU A 137 16.79 -5.20 9.73
C GLU A 137 16.21 -4.42 8.55
N THR A 138 15.51 -5.09 7.65
CA THR A 138 14.92 -4.52 6.43
C THR A 138 15.95 -3.84 5.53
N ILE A 139 16.89 -4.65 5.05
CA ILE A 139 17.86 -4.29 4.01
C ILE A 139 17.60 -5.15 2.78
N SER A 140 17.52 -4.54 1.61
CA SER A 140 17.32 -5.23 0.34
C SER A 140 18.28 -4.72 -0.73
N SER A 141 18.60 -5.57 -1.71
CA SER A 141 19.33 -5.12 -2.88
C SER A 141 18.46 -4.25 -3.81
N MET A 142 17.14 -4.39 -3.73
CA MET A 142 16.19 -3.57 -4.51
C MET A 142 16.16 -2.10 -4.09
N LEU A 143 16.26 -1.80 -2.78
CA LEU A 143 16.01 -0.44 -2.29
C LEU A 143 16.99 0.01 -1.19
N GLY A 144 17.82 -0.89 -0.66
CA GLY A 144 18.70 -0.61 0.46
C GLY A 144 17.98 -0.71 1.81
N GLN A 145 18.49 0.02 2.80
CA GLN A 145 17.97 0.07 4.16
C GLN A 145 16.68 0.89 4.26
N THR A 146 15.65 0.33 4.86
CA THR A 146 14.51 1.11 5.35
C THR A 146 14.88 1.79 6.67
N LEU A 147 14.52 3.05 6.84
CA LEU A 147 14.82 3.84 8.02
C LEU A 147 13.65 3.86 9.01
N ASN A 148 13.95 3.91 10.30
CA ASN A 148 12.94 4.08 11.33
C ASN A 148 12.46 5.55 11.34
N PRO A 149 11.15 5.85 11.17
CA PRO A 149 10.66 7.22 11.10
C PRO A 149 10.76 8.00 12.43
N TYR A 150 10.97 7.33 13.54
CA TYR A 150 11.16 7.97 14.86
C TYR A 150 12.63 8.30 15.14
N ASP A 151 13.57 7.56 14.53
CA ASP A 151 15.01 7.78 14.64
C ASP A 151 15.68 7.26 13.36
N LEU A 152 16.02 8.16 12.45
CA LEU A 152 16.59 7.82 11.13
C LEU A 152 17.96 7.14 11.19
N THR A 153 18.59 7.08 12.36
CA THR A 153 19.86 6.34 12.56
C THR A 153 19.64 4.86 12.91
N ARG A 154 18.38 4.43 13.04
CA ARG A 154 18.01 3.07 13.44
C ARG A 154 17.25 2.34 12.35
N THR A 155 17.29 1.01 12.41
CA THR A 155 16.44 0.16 11.58
C THR A 155 14.99 0.18 12.11
N PRO A 156 13.98 -0.07 11.27
CA PRO A 156 12.59 -0.18 11.71
C PRO A 156 12.30 -1.53 12.39
N GLY A 157 13.27 -2.44 12.39
CA GLY A 157 13.06 -3.86 12.60
C GLY A 157 12.86 -4.59 11.28
N GLY A 158 12.32 -5.78 11.31
CA GLY A 158 12.10 -6.59 10.10
C GLY A 158 11.38 -7.90 10.39
N SER A 159 11.24 -8.68 9.33
CA SER A 159 11.74 -8.53 7.95
C SER A 159 10.92 -7.54 7.10
N SER A 160 9.73 -7.09 7.50
CA SER A 160 8.97 -6.02 6.82
C SER A 160 9.38 -4.66 7.37
N GLY A 161 9.78 -3.75 6.51
CA GLY A 161 10.10 -2.38 6.84
C GLY A 161 8.91 -1.46 6.90
#